data_baedd38fb01471223b290cc68c58ae89
#
_entry.id   baedd38fb01471223b290cc68c58ae89
#
_cell.length_a   1.000
_cell.length_b   1.000
_cell.length_c   1.000
_cell.angle_alpha   90.00
_cell.angle_beta   90.00
_cell.angle_gamma   90.00
#
_symmetry.space_group_name_H-M   'P 1'
#
loop_
_entity.id
_entity.type
_entity.pdbx_description
1 polymer ?
#
loop_
_entity_poly.entity_id
_entity_poly.type
_entity_poly.pdbx_seq_one_letter_code
_entity_poly.pdbx_strand_id
1 'polypeptide(L)'
;MVYKMVVTPYLFKEIIAIFQNTSDYIIALETLLLLSVMWIIFHKRDGRSFYISGDKEITVNYEPENLMDIAVPQHSFLKTHLIRSKVGKNVSVDDYYCLNLATHNYLGLLEDKQILENACRCIRKYGVGSCGPRGFYGTMDVHLKLEERLASFMKVEDSVVYSYGFSTISSAIPAYSKRGDIIFVDEAVNFAIQKGLDASRSTVYFYKHNDIADLERLLREQAKRDDKRAEIDLIAAAMEWTVGAIGGFCVGSHFIVEHQRLSGLGYCFSASLPPLLAESAISSLKRLDSEPQIFMELREISILMNSKFSTFSKLKLGGNKLSPVKHLYISENRDNREVEHELLNKVCGECISRGIAIVQACYLYKIEGNPIRPSIRITANRLLTVFEIDYAFKIIEDVSNEIL
;
A
#
# COMPACT_ATOMS: atom_id res chain seq x y z
N MET A 1 -34.49 -32.19 20.07
CA MET A 1 -35.91 -32.53 19.94
C MET A 1 -36.13 -33.02 18.50
N VAL A 2 -36.14 -34.35 18.32
CA VAL A 2 -36.26 -34.97 16.98
C VAL A 2 -37.73 -35.08 16.67
N TYR A 3 -38.24 -34.28 15.74
CA TYR A 3 -39.60 -34.45 15.21
C TYR A 3 -39.61 -35.69 14.31
N LYS A 4 -40.20 -36.79 14.80
CA LYS A 4 -40.63 -37.88 13.95
C LYS A 4 -41.85 -37.42 13.14
N MET A 5 -41.61 -37.12 11.85
CA MET A 5 -42.71 -36.96 10.91
C MET A 5 -43.45 -38.30 10.77
N VAL A 6 -44.62 -38.43 11.39
CA VAL A 6 -45.54 -39.54 11.18
C VAL A 6 -46.32 -39.22 9.90
N VAL A 7 -45.90 -39.83 8.79
CA VAL A 7 -46.67 -39.77 7.54
C VAL A 7 -47.88 -40.62 7.71
N THR A 8 -49.05 -40.01 7.79
CA THR A 8 -50.32 -40.75 7.89
C THR A 8 -50.64 -41.49 6.58
N PRO A 9 -51.27 -42.69 6.61
CA PRO A 9 -51.63 -43.48 5.40
C PRO A 9 -52.47 -42.71 4.38
N TYR A 10 -53.13 -41.65 4.82
CA TYR A 10 -53.95 -40.78 3.99
C TYR A 10 -53.06 -39.86 3.12
N LEU A 11 -52.00 -39.26 3.69
CA LEU A 11 -51.04 -38.42 2.96
C LEU A 11 -50.30 -39.20 1.87
N PHE A 12 -50.02 -40.48 2.12
CA PHE A 12 -49.37 -41.36 1.15
C PHE A 12 -50.24 -41.67 -0.06
N LYS A 13 -51.56 -41.82 0.14
CA LYS A 13 -52.55 -42.01 -0.95
C LYS A 13 -52.73 -40.76 -1.80
N GLU A 14 -52.76 -39.58 -1.19
CA GLU A 14 -52.80 -38.31 -1.93
C GLU A 14 -51.55 -38.07 -2.76
N ILE A 15 -50.39 -38.33 -2.22
CA ILE A 15 -49.10 -38.22 -2.96
C ILE A 15 -49.11 -39.16 -4.17
N ILE A 16 -49.55 -40.42 -4.01
CA ILE A 16 -49.62 -41.36 -5.13
C ILE A 16 -50.63 -40.90 -6.19
N ALA A 17 -51.77 -40.34 -5.80
CA ALA A 17 -52.80 -39.84 -6.73
C ALA A 17 -52.27 -38.60 -7.52
N ILE A 18 -51.47 -37.75 -6.89
CA ILE A 18 -50.80 -36.61 -7.56
C ILE A 18 -49.79 -37.14 -8.59
N PHE A 19 -48.94 -38.11 -8.23
CA PHE A 19 -47.98 -38.72 -9.15
C PHE A 19 -48.65 -39.41 -10.34
N GLN A 20 -49.81 -40.05 -10.15
CA GLN A 20 -50.56 -40.75 -11.23
C GLN A 20 -51.24 -39.80 -12.22
N ASN A 21 -51.53 -38.56 -11.80
CA ASN A 21 -52.21 -37.55 -12.63
C ASN A 21 -51.26 -36.49 -13.21
N THR A 22 -49.96 -36.52 -12.89
CA THR A 22 -48.99 -35.57 -13.37
C THR A 22 -48.29 -36.11 -14.62
N SER A 23 -48.14 -35.29 -15.64
CA SER A 23 -47.47 -35.75 -16.86
C SER A 23 -45.98 -36.04 -16.62
N ASP A 24 -45.49 -37.10 -17.22
CA ASP A 24 -44.10 -37.61 -17.01
C ASP A 24 -43.01 -36.58 -17.14
N TYR A 25 -43.21 -35.56 -17.98
CA TYR A 25 -42.20 -34.47 -18.14
C TYR A 25 -42.12 -33.54 -16.93
N ILE A 26 -43.24 -33.34 -16.20
CA ILE A 26 -43.25 -32.50 -14.97
C ILE A 26 -42.54 -33.25 -13.86
N ILE A 27 -42.81 -34.56 -13.73
CA ILE A 27 -42.12 -35.43 -12.75
C ILE A 27 -40.62 -35.46 -13.01
N ALA A 28 -40.20 -35.53 -14.29
CA ALA A 28 -38.79 -35.48 -14.67
C ALA A 28 -38.17 -34.14 -14.32
N LEU A 29 -38.84 -33.02 -14.56
CA LEU A 29 -38.39 -31.68 -14.25
C LEU A 29 -38.21 -31.47 -12.74
N GLU A 30 -39.18 -31.87 -11.93
CA GLU A 30 -39.12 -31.78 -10.47
C GLU A 30 -38.01 -32.65 -9.88
N THR A 31 -37.83 -33.87 -10.43
CA THR A 31 -36.71 -34.75 -10.01
C THR A 31 -35.34 -34.13 -10.34
N LEU A 32 -35.20 -33.52 -11.51
CA LEU A 32 -33.98 -32.85 -11.94
C LEU A 32 -33.70 -31.60 -11.10
N LEU A 33 -34.72 -30.87 -10.71
CA LEU A 33 -34.64 -29.72 -9.81
C LEU A 33 -34.23 -30.13 -8.40
N LEU A 34 -34.83 -31.20 -7.85
CA LEU A 34 -34.44 -31.78 -6.56
C LEU A 34 -33.00 -32.29 -6.55
N LEU A 35 -32.58 -32.98 -7.61
CA LEU A 35 -31.21 -33.44 -7.77
C LEU A 35 -30.22 -32.25 -7.88
N SER A 36 -30.62 -31.19 -8.57
CA SER A 36 -29.82 -29.96 -8.67
C SER A 36 -29.67 -29.25 -7.32
N VAL A 37 -30.75 -29.15 -6.56
CA VAL A 37 -30.74 -28.58 -5.19
C VAL A 37 -29.87 -29.42 -4.26
N MET A 38 -30.05 -30.76 -4.30
CA MET A 38 -29.17 -31.66 -3.54
C MET A 38 -27.71 -31.52 -3.94
N TRP A 39 -27.43 -31.47 -5.24
CA TRP A 39 -26.07 -31.26 -5.73
C TRP A 39 -25.49 -29.94 -5.25
N ILE A 40 -26.24 -28.83 -5.26
CA ILE A 40 -25.84 -27.53 -4.73
C ILE A 40 -25.58 -27.62 -3.21
N ILE A 41 -26.45 -28.31 -2.46
CA ILE A 41 -26.26 -28.46 -1.00
C ILE A 41 -25.01 -29.28 -0.69
N PHE A 42 -24.75 -30.36 -1.44
CA PHE A 42 -23.58 -31.19 -1.22
C PHE A 42 -22.29 -30.59 -1.79
N HIS A 43 -22.37 -29.90 -2.93
CA HIS A 43 -21.19 -29.19 -3.49
C HIS A 43 -20.82 -27.90 -2.76
N LYS A 44 -21.78 -27.24 -2.11
CA LYS A 44 -21.51 -26.08 -1.27
C LYS A 44 -20.80 -26.42 0.05
N ARG A 45 -20.61 -27.69 0.35
CA ARG A 45 -19.95 -28.14 1.58
C ARG A 45 -18.40 -28.05 1.54
N ASP A 46 -17.78 -27.79 0.38
CA ASP A 46 -16.34 -27.57 0.27
C ASP A 46 -15.92 -26.08 0.34
N GLY A 47 -16.86 -25.18 0.52
CA GLY A 47 -16.58 -23.81 0.93
C GLY A 47 -16.38 -23.77 2.44
N ARG A 48 -15.14 -23.67 2.92
CA ARG A 48 -14.78 -23.50 4.35
C ARG A 48 -15.62 -22.39 4.96
N SER A 49 -16.77 -22.74 5.54
CA SER A 49 -17.55 -21.86 6.38
C SER A 49 -16.87 -21.85 7.76
N PHE A 50 -16.20 -20.76 8.07
CA PHE A 50 -15.81 -20.42 9.43
C PHE A 50 -17.03 -19.97 10.23
N TYR A 51 -17.95 -20.87 10.52
CA TYR A 51 -18.92 -20.69 11.57
C TYR A 51 -18.78 -21.87 12.53
N ILE A 52 -18.13 -21.61 13.66
CA ILE A 52 -18.16 -22.49 14.82
C ILE A 52 -19.58 -22.38 15.38
N SER A 53 -20.41 -23.38 15.13
CA SER A 53 -21.70 -23.56 15.79
C SER A 53 -21.50 -24.55 16.92
N GLY A 54 -21.65 -24.08 18.15
CA GLY A 54 -22.16 -24.75 19.33
C GLY A 54 -21.46 -26.02 19.83
N ASP A 55 -20.90 -25.94 21.01
CA ASP A 55 -20.75 -26.95 22.07
C ASP A 55 -20.47 -28.41 21.61
N LYS A 56 -19.30 -28.62 21.08
CA LYS A 56 -18.53 -29.84 21.29
C LYS A 56 -17.16 -29.41 21.76
N GLU A 57 -16.82 -29.79 23.00
CA GLU A 57 -15.42 -29.78 23.43
C GLU A 57 -14.62 -30.56 22.38
N ILE A 58 -13.99 -29.86 21.47
CA ILE A 58 -12.93 -30.39 20.64
C ILE A 58 -11.70 -30.38 21.54
N THR A 59 -11.58 -31.42 22.37
CA THR A 59 -10.29 -31.81 22.94
C THR A 59 -9.47 -32.43 21.80
N VAL A 60 -9.15 -31.64 20.82
CA VAL A 60 -7.96 -31.88 20.02
C VAL A 60 -6.81 -31.45 20.92
N ASN A 61 -5.82 -32.32 21.15
CA ASN A 61 -4.51 -31.90 21.55
C ASN A 61 -3.96 -30.99 20.44
N TYR A 62 -4.46 -29.79 20.36
CA TYR A 62 -3.92 -28.72 19.53
C TYR A 62 -2.72 -28.19 20.36
N GLU A 63 -1.57 -28.77 20.12
CA GLU A 63 -0.34 -28.04 20.35
C GLU A 63 -0.34 -26.95 19.27
N PRO A 64 -0.54 -25.67 19.64
CA PRO A 64 -0.41 -24.60 18.67
C PRO A 64 1.00 -24.72 18.10
N GLU A 65 1.12 -24.99 16.81
CA GLU A 65 2.37 -24.72 16.11
C GLU A 65 2.81 -23.33 16.58
N ASN A 66 4.04 -23.24 17.07
CA ASN A 66 4.59 -21.96 17.51
C ASN A 66 4.34 -20.95 16.39
N LEU A 67 3.34 -20.11 16.56
CA LEU A 67 2.96 -19.07 15.58
C LEU A 67 4.11 -18.09 15.30
N MET A 68 5.13 -18.16 16.16
CA MET A 68 6.44 -17.58 15.94
C MET A 68 7.46 -18.66 16.16
N ASP A 69 8.12 -19.04 15.10
CA ASP A 69 9.38 -19.74 15.18
C ASP A 69 10.30 -18.86 16.03
N ILE A 70 10.57 -19.27 17.28
CA ILE A 70 11.42 -18.52 18.23
C ILE A 70 12.83 -18.35 17.63
N ALA A 71 13.15 -19.12 16.63
CA ALA A 71 14.33 -19.01 15.79
C ALA A 71 14.13 -18.15 14.54
N VAL A 72 13.20 -17.16 14.53
CA VAL A 72 13.32 -16.09 13.53
C VAL A 72 14.66 -15.41 13.82
N PRO A 73 15.68 -15.60 12.95
CA PRO A 73 16.95 -14.93 13.14
C PRO A 73 16.57 -13.44 13.28
N GLN A 74 17.00 -12.83 14.37
CA GLN A 74 16.91 -11.37 14.49
C GLN A 74 17.58 -10.86 13.22
N HIS A 75 16.77 -10.39 12.29
CA HIS A 75 17.30 -9.83 11.06
C HIS A 75 18.15 -8.63 11.50
N SER A 76 19.46 -8.82 11.56
CA SER A 76 20.43 -7.79 11.99
C SER A 76 20.31 -6.51 11.20
N PHE A 77 19.71 -6.58 9.99
CA PHE A 77 19.42 -5.44 9.14
C PHE A 77 18.14 -4.67 9.50
N LEU A 78 17.31 -5.14 10.43
CA LEU A 78 16.18 -4.39 10.98
C LEU A 78 16.57 -3.60 12.25
N LYS A 79 17.82 -3.15 12.35
CA LYS A 79 18.21 -2.26 13.44
C LYS A 79 17.38 -0.98 13.37
N THR A 80 16.48 -0.82 14.33
CA THR A 80 15.60 0.34 14.43
C THR A 80 16.38 1.50 15.01
N HIS A 81 16.42 2.60 14.28
CA HIS A 81 16.94 3.89 14.80
C HIS A 81 15.81 4.67 15.46
N LEU A 82 16.10 5.32 16.57
CA LEU A 82 15.13 6.11 17.31
C LEU A 82 15.21 7.58 16.92
N ILE A 83 14.12 8.13 16.41
CA ILE A 83 14.01 9.56 16.09
C ILE A 83 13.54 10.30 17.35
N ARG A 84 14.34 11.30 17.80
CA ARG A 84 14.11 12.07 19.03
C ARG A 84 13.76 13.54 18.80
N SER A 85 13.52 13.94 17.55
CA SER A 85 13.17 15.32 17.18
C SER A 85 12.06 15.37 16.16
N LYS A 86 11.67 16.59 15.74
CA LYS A 86 10.86 16.77 14.54
C LYS A 86 11.62 16.24 13.32
N VAL A 87 10.90 15.66 12.36
CA VAL A 87 11.44 15.17 11.10
C VAL A 87 11.46 16.32 10.10
N GLY A 88 12.48 17.18 10.22
CA GLY A 88 12.69 18.33 9.34
C GLY A 88 13.85 18.12 8.37
N LYS A 89 14.43 19.24 7.93
CA LYS A 89 15.71 19.25 7.18
C LYS A 89 16.84 18.63 7.99
N ASN A 90 16.80 18.82 9.32
CA ASN A 90 17.65 18.13 10.27
C ASN A 90 16.78 17.21 11.15
N VAL A 91 17.40 16.16 11.68
CA VAL A 91 16.75 15.17 12.52
C VAL A 91 17.72 14.62 13.58
N SER A 92 17.25 14.40 14.80
CA SER A 92 18.01 13.67 15.81
C SER A 92 17.69 12.18 15.69
N VAL A 93 18.70 11.40 15.33
CA VAL A 93 18.63 9.94 15.17
C VAL A 93 19.50 9.32 16.26
N ASP A 94 18.92 8.51 17.12
CA ASP A 94 19.54 8.03 18.35
C ASP A 94 20.05 9.22 19.16
N ASP A 95 21.37 9.36 19.34
CA ASP A 95 22.01 10.46 20.08
C ASP A 95 22.72 11.47 19.14
N TYR A 96 22.56 11.34 17.81
CA TYR A 96 23.23 12.17 16.82
C TYR A 96 22.27 13.17 16.17
N TYR A 97 22.73 14.41 16.03
CA TYR A 97 22.04 15.45 15.25
C TYR A 97 22.52 15.42 13.80
N CYS A 98 21.63 15.10 12.86
CA CYS A 98 21.99 14.77 11.49
C CYS A 98 21.29 15.69 10.48
N LEU A 99 21.93 15.95 9.36
CA LEU A 99 21.30 16.39 8.13
C LEU A 99 20.44 15.23 7.58
N ASN A 100 19.18 15.49 7.27
CA ASN A 100 18.19 14.46 6.99
C ASN A 100 18.12 14.16 5.48
N LEU A 101 18.75 13.09 5.04
CA LEU A 101 18.60 12.50 3.70
C LEU A 101 17.89 11.14 3.75
N ALA A 102 17.27 10.78 4.88
CA ALA A 102 16.65 9.48 5.10
C ALA A 102 15.14 9.49 4.88
N THR A 103 14.45 10.58 5.20
CA THR A 103 12.99 10.62 5.23
C THR A 103 12.37 11.20 3.96
N HIS A 104 11.10 10.86 3.72
CA HIS A 104 10.37 11.30 2.53
C HIS A 104 9.81 12.73 2.61
N ASN A 105 10.40 13.60 3.41
CA ASN A 105 10.01 15.01 3.55
C ASN A 105 10.58 15.86 2.39
N TYR A 106 10.23 15.52 1.16
CA TYR A 106 10.80 16.14 -0.05
C TYR A 106 10.59 17.64 -0.13
N LEU A 107 9.37 18.08 0.22
CA LEU A 107 8.96 19.48 0.11
C LEU A 107 9.18 20.29 1.39
N GLY A 108 9.66 19.67 2.46
CA GLY A 108 9.91 20.35 3.73
C GLY A 108 8.63 20.83 4.45
N LEU A 109 7.48 20.27 4.13
CA LEU A 109 6.18 20.71 4.66
C LEU A 109 5.98 20.35 6.14
N LEU A 110 6.71 19.37 6.67
CA LEU A 110 6.64 18.97 8.08
C LEU A 110 7.14 20.07 9.04
N GLU A 111 7.87 21.06 8.53
CA GLU A 111 8.37 22.20 9.31
C GLU A 111 7.53 23.47 9.13
N ASP A 112 6.51 23.43 8.28
CA ASP A 112 5.65 24.58 8.00
C ASP A 112 4.80 24.95 9.23
N LYS A 113 4.99 26.18 9.71
CA LYS A 113 4.32 26.68 10.94
C LYS A 113 2.81 26.78 10.75
N GLN A 114 2.34 27.19 9.56
CA GLN A 114 0.92 27.35 9.31
C GLN A 114 0.18 26.01 9.26
N ILE A 115 0.82 24.97 8.68
CA ILE A 115 0.27 23.62 8.67
C ILE A 115 0.15 23.10 10.12
N LEU A 116 1.18 23.29 10.93
CA LEU A 116 1.19 22.90 12.33
C LEU A 116 0.09 23.62 13.14
N GLU A 117 -0.06 24.94 12.99
CA GLU A 117 -1.08 25.71 13.68
C GLU A 117 -2.49 25.28 13.28
N ASN A 118 -2.73 24.99 11.99
CA ASN A 118 -4.00 24.47 11.50
C ASN A 118 -4.32 23.11 12.10
N ALA A 119 -3.34 22.21 12.15
CA ALA A 119 -3.47 20.89 12.82
C ALA A 119 -3.81 21.04 14.32
N CYS A 120 -3.14 21.94 15.02
CA CYS A 120 -3.44 22.22 16.44
C CYS A 120 -4.85 22.78 16.66
N ARG A 121 -5.34 23.64 15.75
CA ARG A 121 -6.74 24.11 15.80
C ARG A 121 -7.73 22.98 15.54
N CYS A 122 -7.40 22.09 14.63
CA CYS A 122 -8.21 20.92 14.31
C CYS A 122 -8.32 19.97 15.52
N ILE A 123 -7.21 19.70 16.23
CA ILE A 123 -7.23 18.92 17.48
C ILE A 123 -8.17 19.55 18.54
N ARG A 124 -8.12 20.86 18.72
CA ARG A 124 -9.01 21.54 19.67
C ARG A 124 -10.48 21.43 19.31
N LYS A 125 -10.81 21.34 18.01
CA LYS A 125 -12.20 21.23 17.53
C LYS A 125 -12.72 19.79 17.60
N TYR A 126 -11.93 18.80 17.16
CA TYR A 126 -12.39 17.44 16.93
C TYR A 126 -11.77 16.38 17.87
N GLY A 127 -10.76 16.74 18.66
CA GLY A 127 -9.95 15.77 19.38
C GLY A 127 -8.96 15.05 18.46
N VAL A 128 -8.49 13.88 18.91
CA VAL A 128 -7.39 13.16 18.25
C VAL A 128 -7.86 12.11 17.23
N GLY A 129 -9.10 11.68 17.29
CA GLY A 129 -9.61 10.63 16.39
C GLY A 129 -11.14 10.60 16.29
N SER A 130 -11.66 9.68 15.50
CA SER A 130 -13.08 9.56 15.18
C SER A 130 -13.77 8.36 15.81
N CYS A 131 -13.02 7.45 16.41
CA CYS A 131 -13.48 6.20 17.03
C CYS A 131 -14.26 5.24 16.12
N GLY A 132 -14.26 5.44 14.78
CA GLY A 132 -15.01 4.57 13.89
C GLY A 132 -14.65 4.70 12.42
N PRO A 133 -15.07 3.75 11.60
CA PRO A 133 -14.97 3.83 10.15
C PRO A 133 -15.87 4.92 9.57
N ARG A 134 -15.57 5.35 8.33
CA ARG A 134 -16.29 6.42 7.63
C ARG A 134 -17.82 6.21 7.58
N GLY A 135 -18.27 4.99 7.36
CA GLY A 135 -19.71 4.63 7.31
C GLY A 135 -20.37 4.48 8.69
N PHE A 136 -19.61 4.51 9.78
CA PHE A 136 -20.09 4.22 11.14
C PHE A 136 -19.66 5.31 12.12
N TYR A 137 -20.18 6.53 11.92
CA TYR A 137 -19.89 7.74 12.72
C TYR A 137 -18.44 8.23 12.68
N GLY A 138 -17.58 7.69 11.80
CA GLY A 138 -16.20 8.13 11.65
C GLY A 138 -16.02 9.28 10.64
N THR A 139 -17.08 9.75 9.98
CA THR A 139 -16.98 10.87 9.03
C THR A 139 -17.17 12.21 9.72
N MET A 140 -16.19 13.07 9.56
CA MET A 140 -16.21 14.47 9.99
C MET A 140 -16.17 15.41 8.78
N ASP A 141 -16.61 16.66 8.92
CA ASP A 141 -16.63 17.64 7.83
C ASP A 141 -15.24 17.90 7.23
N VAL A 142 -14.18 17.78 8.00
CA VAL A 142 -12.80 17.90 7.51
C VAL A 142 -12.42 16.78 6.52
N HIS A 143 -12.98 15.58 6.66
CA HIS A 143 -12.76 14.51 5.70
C HIS A 143 -13.38 14.85 4.33
N LEU A 144 -14.62 15.34 4.35
CA LEU A 144 -15.32 15.75 3.12
C LEU A 144 -14.61 16.91 2.43
N LYS A 145 -14.12 17.89 3.20
CA LYS A 145 -13.32 19.01 2.68
C LYS A 145 -12.00 18.52 2.06
N LEU A 146 -11.37 17.51 2.64
CA LEU A 146 -10.15 16.93 2.06
C LEU A 146 -10.47 16.20 0.74
N GLU A 147 -11.55 15.43 0.69
CA GLU A 147 -12.01 14.75 -0.53
C GLU A 147 -12.33 15.77 -1.63
N GLU A 148 -13.11 16.81 -1.35
CA GLU A 148 -13.38 17.90 -2.29
C GLU A 148 -12.09 18.58 -2.77
N ARG A 149 -11.14 18.82 -1.85
CA ARG A 149 -9.86 19.45 -2.16
C ARG A 149 -8.98 18.58 -3.05
N LEU A 150 -8.93 17.28 -2.82
CA LEU A 150 -8.18 16.32 -3.64
C LEU A 150 -8.79 16.21 -5.03
N ALA A 151 -10.11 16.09 -5.15
CA ALA A 151 -10.79 16.06 -6.44
C ALA A 151 -10.48 17.30 -7.27
N SER A 152 -10.57 18.49 -6.65
CA SER A 152 -10.22 19.78 -7.29
C SER A 152 -8.74 19.83 -7.71
N PHE A 153 -7.82 19.43 -6.83
CA PHE A 153 -6.37 19.44 -7.10
C PHE A 153 -6.00 18.48 -8.25
N MET A 154 -6.61 17.32 -8.30
CA MET A 154 -6.39 16.30 -9.33
C MET A 154 -7.22 16.55 -10.60
N LYS A 155 -8.14 17.52 -10.59
CA LYS A 155 -9.05 17.87 -11.71
C LYS A 155 -9.93 16.70 -12.16
N VAL A 156 -10.53 16.02 -11.21
CA VAL A 156 -11.44 14.87 -11.39
C VAL A 156 -12.77 15.12 -10.66
N GLU A 157 -13.76 14.27 -10.88
CA GLU A 157 -15.11 14.46 -10.35
C GLU A 157 -15.19 14.24 -8.84
N ASP A 158 -14.52 13.22 -8.32
CA ASP A 158 -14.65 12.80 -6.92
C ASP A 158 -13.38 12.16 -6.37
N SER A 159 -13.31 12.05 -5.04
CA SER A 159 -12.23 11.37 -4.32
C SER A 159 -12.73 10.64 -3.09
N VAL A 160 -11.98 9.62 -2.66
CA VAL A 160 -12.18 8.90 -1.40
C VAL A 160 -10.87 8.82 -0.65
N VAL A 161 -10.89 9.14 0.65
CA VAL A 161 -9.72 9.19 1.53
C VAL A 161 -9.68 7.95 2.44
N TYR A 162 -8.52 7.34 2.51
CA TYR A 162 -8.18 6.21 3.37
C TYR A 162 -7.25 6.65 4.50
N SER A 163 -7.29 5.91 5.60
CA SER A 163 -6.48 6.20 6.79
C SER A 163 -4.97 5.96 6.59
N TYR A 164 -4.61 5.03 5.70
CA TYR A 164 -3.21 4.66 5.42
C TYR A 164 -2.99 4.42 3.93
N GLY A 165 -1.81 4.84 3.42
CA GLY A 165 -1.44 4.65 2.03
C GLY A 165 -1.32 3.17 1.64
N PHE A 166 -0.79 2.32 2.53
CA PHE A 166 -0.76 0.87 2.31
C PHE A 166 -2.16 0.29 2.08
N SER A 167 -3.10 0.58 2.97
CA SER A 167 -4.47 0.05 2.88
C SER A 167 -5.26 0.63 1.70
N THR A 168 -4.88 1.80 1.20
CA THR A 168 -5.49 2.41 0.02
C THR A 168 -5.36 1.49 -1.19
N ILE A 169 -4.14 1.20 -1.62
CA ILE A 169 -3.93 0.43 -2.84
C ILE A 169 -4.17 -1.07 -2.64
N SER A 170 -3.83 -1.63 -1.47
CA SER A 170 -4.07 -3.03 -1.18
C SER A 170 -5.56 -3.40 -1.11
N SER A 171 -6.45 -2.44 -0.85
CA SER A 171 -7.91 -2.64 -0.91
C SER A 171 -8.56 -2.12 -2.18
N ALA A 172 -7.97 -1.13 -2.87
CA ALA A 172 -8.49 -0.64 -4.13
C ALA A 172 -8.43 -1.71 -5.23
N ILE A 173 -7.30 -2.38 -5.38
CA ILE A 173 -7.13 -3.42 -6.41
C ILE A 173 -8.22 -4.51 -6.29
N PRO A 174 -8.41 -5.19 -5.15
CA PRO A 174 -9.45 -6.24 -5.04
C PRO A 174 -10.89 -5.70 -5.02
N ALA A 175 -11.11 -4.39 -4.89
CA ALA A 175 -12.43 -3.81 -5.04
C ALA A 175 -12.94 -3.91 -6.49
N TYR A 176 -12.06 -3.75 -7.47
CA TYR A 176 -12.39 -3.79 -8.90
C TYR A 176 -12.04 -5.11 -9.56
N SER A 177 -10.87 -5.67 -9.25
CA SER A 177 -10.36 -6.88 -9.89
C SER A 177 -10.61 -8.11 -9.05
N LYS A 178 -11.14 -9.17 -9.68
CA LYS A 178 -11.57 -10.42 -9.03
C LYS A 178 -11.09 -11.63 -9.84
N ARG A 179 -11.40 -12.83 -9.33
CA ARG A 179 -11.10 -14.07 -10.06
C ARG A 179 -11.73 -14.04 -11.47
N GLY A 180 -10.90 -14.25 -12.47
CA GLY A 180 -11.29 -14.20 -13.89
C GLY A 180 -10.87 -12.93 -14.61
N ASP A 181 -10.51 -11.88 -13.85
CA ASP A 181 -9.94 -10.65 -14.42
C ASP A 181 -8.44 -10.79 -14.67
N ILE A 182 -7.93 -9.92 -15.52
CA ILE A 182 -6.52 -9.86 -15.87
C ILE A 182 -5.93 -8.53 -15.41
N ILE A 183 -4.75 -8.58 -14.80
CA ILE A 183 -4.01 -7.40 -14.38
C ILE A 183 -2.63 -7.41 -15.02
N PHE A 184 -2.27 -6.31 -15.69
CA PHE A 184 -0.91 -6.05 -16.11
C PHE A 184 -0.23 -5.13 -15.11
N VAL A 185 0.93 -5.51 -14.62
CA VAL A 185 1.61 -4.80 -13.54
C VAL A 185 3.12 -4.76 -13.78
N ASP A 186 3.74 -3.65 -13.41
CA ASP A 186 5.20 -3.51 -13.40
C ASP A 186 5.84 -4.51 -12.43
N GLU A 187 6.93 -5.18 -12.82
CA GLU A 187 7.58 -6.21 -12.00
C GLU A 187 8.19 -5.68 -10.69
N ALA A 188 8.47 -4.37 -10.60
CA ALA A 188 9.06 -3.72 -9.43
C ALA A 188 8.06 -2.92 -8.58
N VAL A 189 6.77 -3.29 -8.63
CA VAL A 189 5.75 -2.59 -7.85
C VAL A 189 5.94 -2.74 -6.35
N ASN A 190 5.47 -1.71 -5.63
CA ASN A 190 5.49 -1.65 -4.18
C ASN A 190 4.77 -2.85 -3.54
N PHE A 191 5.24 -3.26 -2.36
CA PHE A 191 4.69 -4.38 -1.60
C PHE A 191 3.19 -4.27 -1.33
N ALA A 192 2.64 -3.06 -1.09
CA ALA A 192 1.21 -2.86 -0.92
C ALA A 192 0.41 -3.22 -2.18
N ILE A 193 0.94 -2.94 -3.38
CA ILE A 193 0.36 -3.36 -4.65
C ILE A 193 0.39 -4.88 -4.76
N GLN A 194 1.53 -5.53 -4.46
CA GLN A 194 1.65 -6.99 -4.47
C GLN A 194 0.58 -7.64 -3.58
N LYS A 195 0.34 -7.10 -2.37
CA LYS A 195 -0.72 -7.60 -1.48
C LYS A 195 -2.14 -7.35 -2.02
N GLY A 196 -2.37 -6.27 -2.73
CA GLY A 196 -3.61 -6.03 -3.46
C GLY A 196 -3.83 -7.04 -4.59
N LEU A 197 -2.78 -7.37 -5.34
CA LEU A 197 -2.81 -8.40 -6.38
C LEU A 197 -3.14 -9.78 -5.81
N ASP A 198 -2.47 -10.18 -4.72
CA ASP A 198 -2.73 -11.44 -4.02
C ASP A 198 -4.21 -11.53 -3.57
N ALA A 199 -4.74 -10.43 -3.01
CA ALA A 199 -6.11 -10.36 -2.53
C ALA A 199 -7.15 -10.39 -3.65
N SER A 200 -6.85 -9.88 -4.86
CA SER A 200 -7.76 -9.85 -6.00
C SER A 200 -8.03 -11.25 -6.57
N ARG A 201 -7.07 -12.16 -6.45
CA ARG A 201 -7.10 -13.50 -7.07
C ARG A 201 -7.26 -13.47 -8.59
N SER A 202 -6.89 -12.36 -9.20
CA SER A 202 -6.88 -12.16 -10.65
C SER A 202 -5.68 -12.85 -11.30
N THR A 203 -5.72 -13.00 -12.61
CA THR A 203 -4.54 -13.45 -13.37
C THR A 203 -3.61 -12.27 -13.58
N VAL A 204 -2.36 -12.36 -13.07
CA VAL A 204 -1.40 -11.26 -13.11
C VAL A 204 -0.31 -11.53 -14.12
N TYR A 205 -0.08 -10.56 -15.01
CA TYR A 205 1.02 -10.55 -15.97
C TYR A 205 1.97 -9.41 -15.63
N PHE A 206 3.25 -9.73 -15.44
CA PHE A 206 4.29 -8.75 -15.15
C PHE A 206 4.94 -8.27 -16.46
N TYR A 207 5.12 -6.94 -16.58
CA TYR A 207 5.97 -6.34 -17.59
C TYR A 207 7.24 -5.78 -16.93
N LYS A 208 8.29 -5.63 -17.74
CA LYS A 208 9.60 -5.17 -17.27
C LYS A 208 9.53 -3.78 -16.68
N HIS A 209 10.27 -3.55 -15.62
CA HIS A 209 10.27 -2.29 -14.88
C HIS A 209 10.49 -1.06 -15.79
N ASN A 210 9.53 -0.14 -15.78
CA ASN A 210 9.51 1.08 -16.60
C ASN A 210 9.58 0.84 -18.12
N ASP A 211 9.30 -0.36 -18.63
CA ASP A 211 9.28 -0.67 -20.07
C ASP A 211 7.87 -0.54 -20.63
N ILE A 212 7.57 0.65 -21.18
CA ILE A 212 6.27 0.96 -21.81
C ILE A 212 6.04 0.11 -23.06
N ALA A 213 7.12 -0.24 -23.78
CA ALA A 213 6.98 -1.06 -25.00
C ALA A 213 6.56 -2.50 -24.65
N ASP A 214 7.08 -3.05 -23.54
CA ASP A 214 6.67 -4.37 -23.06
C ASP A 214 5.21 -4.36 -22.56
N LEU A 215 4.78 -3.30 -21.85
CA LEU A 215 3.37 -3.12 -21.47
C LEU A 215 2.47 -3.03 -22.72
N GLU A 216 2.85 -2.23 -23.71
CA GLU A 216 2.08 -2.09 -24.95
C GLU A 216 1.97 -3.43 -25.70
N ARG A 217 3.04 -4.23 -25.73
CA ARG A 217 3.04 -5.58 -26.30
C ARG A 217 2.00 -6.46 -25.63
N LEU A 218 2.01 -6.52 -24.28
CA LEU A 218 1.06 -7.32 -23.50
C LEU A 218 -0.40 -6.87 -23.73
N LEU A 219 -0.64 -5.56 -23.72
CA LEU A 219 -1.97 -5.00 -23.98
C LEU A 219 -2.46 -5.33 -25.40
N ARG A 220 -1.60 -5.23 -26.41
CA ARG A 220 -1.95 -5.60 -27.79
C ARG A 220 -2.22 -7.09 -27.95
N GLU A 221 -1.49 -7.95 -27.26
CA GLU A 221 -1.74 -9.39 -27.26
C GLU A 221 -3.10 -9.72 -26.63
N GLN A 222 -3.46 -9.02 -25.54
CA GLN A 222 -4.76 -9.18 -24.90
C GLN A 222 -5.90 -8.57 -25.73
N ALA A 223 -5.71 -7.40 -26.34
CA ALA A 223 -6.72 -6.75 -27.18
C ALA A 223 -7.13 -7.60 -28.40
N LYS A 224 -6.25 -8.46 -28.91
CA LYS A 224 -6.60 -9.44 -29.94
C LYS A 224 -7.61 -10.48 -29.47
N ARG A 225 -7.74 -10.67 -28.15
CA ARG A 225 -8.67 -11.62 -27.52
C ARG A 225 -9.99 -10.96 -27.12
N ASP A 226 -9.96 -9.70 -26.64
CA ASP A 226 -11.09 -9.08 -25.95
C ASP A 226 -11.61 -7.78 -26.57
N ASP A 227 -11.00 -7.25 -27.64
CA ASP A 227 -11.35 -6.00 -28.35
C ASP A 227 -11.60 -4.78 -27.42
N LYS A 228 -10.90 -4.72 -26.28
CA LYS A 228 -11.03 -3.64 -25.29
C LYS A 228 -9.85 -2.68 -25.36
N ARG A 229 -10.15 -1.36 -25.18
CA ARG A 229 -9.13 -0.33 -25.02
C ARG A 229 -8.87 -0.11 -23.52
N ALA A 230 -7.61 0.16 -23.16
CA ALA A 230 -7.25 0.55 -21.80
C ALA A 230 -7.41 2.08 -21.65
N GLU A 231 -8.14 2.49 -20.62
CA GLU A 231 -8.29 3.89 -20.19
C GLU A 231 -7.89 3.99 -18.71
N ILE A 232 -7.58 5.21 -18.25
CA ILE A 232 -7.27 5.44 -16.85
C ILE A 232 -8.54 5.90 -16.13
N ASP A 233 -9.13 5.04 -15.34
CA ASP A 233 -10.38 5.29 -14.62
C ASP A 233 -10.15 5.73 -13.17
N LEU A 234 -9.04 5.30 -12.55
CA LEU A 234 -8.74 5.52 -11.15
C LEU A 234 -7.26 5.86 -10.95
N ILE A 235 -7.00 6.89 -10.13
CA ILE A 235 -5.66 7.19 -9.63
C ILE A 235 -5.66 6.98 -8.12
N ALA A 236 -4.74 6.15 -7.62
CA ALA A 236 -4.52 5.94 -6.20
C ALA A 236 -3.14 6.46 -5.79
N ALA A 237 -3.07 7.17 -4.67
CA ALA A 237 -1.81 7.71 -4.17
C ALA A 237 -1.77 7.75 -2.63
N ALA A 238 -0.55 7.79 -2.08
CA ALA A 238 -0.29 7.99 -0.66
C ALA A 238 -0.04 9.48 -0.36
N MET A 239 -0.39 9.90 0.84
CA MET A 239 -0.17 11.27 1.33
C MET A 239 1.04 11.40 2.25
N GLU A 240 1.67 10.27 2.61
CA GLU A 240 2.77 10.27 3.59
C GLU A 240 4.01 11.03 3.11
N TRP A 241 4.31 10.95 1.83
CA TRP A 241 5.64 11.34 1.36
C TRP A 241 5.70 12.79 0.86
N THR A 242 4.84 13.19 -0.03
CA THR A 242 4.88 14.53 -0.62
C THR A 242 4.06 15.53 0.19
N VAL A 243 2.86 15.12 0.59
CA VAL A 243 1.93 15.98 1.34
C VAL A 243 2.34 16.10 2.81
N GLY A 244 3.17 15.19 3.31
CA GLY A 244 3.66 15.21 4.69
C GLY A 244 2.59 14.90 5.73
N ALA A 245 1.53 14.19 5.33
CA ALA A 245 0.49 13.69 6.22
C ALA A 245 0.54 12.16 6.30
N ILE A 246 -0.46 11.52 6.84
CA ILE A 246 -0.69 10.08 6.78
C ILE A 246 -1.95 9.83 5.97
N GLY A 247 -2.05 8.66 5.34
CA GLY A 247 -3.21 8.27 4.59
C GLY A 247 -2.95 8.12 3.10
N GLY A 248 -4.00 7.79 2.40
CA GLY A 248 -3.99 7.74 0.94
C GLY A 248 -5.35 8.11 0.38
N PHE A 249 -5.43 8.18 -0.91
CA PHE A 249 -6.66 8.53 -1.59
C PHE A 249 -6.78 7.82 -2.94
N CYS A 250 -8.02 7.67 -3.37
CA CYS A 250 -8.35 7.29 -4.74
C CYS A 250 -9.21 8.38 -5.34
N VAL A 251 -8.97 8.70 -6.61
CA VAL A 251 -9.70 9.74 -7.37
C VAL A 251 -10.10 9.23 -8.74
N GLY A 252 -11.27 9.66 -9.22
CA GLY A 252 -11.79 9.25 -10.52
C GLY A 252 -13.18 9.83 -10.76
N SER A 253 -13.98 9.16 -11.59
CA SER A 253 -15.39 9.51 -11.76
C SER A 253 -16.18 9.19 -10.48
N HIS A 254 -17.29 9.90 -10.29
CA HIS A 254 -18.17 9.70 -9.14
C HIS A 254 -18.62 8.24 -9.01
N PHE A 255 -18.98 7.60 -10.11
CA PHE A 255 -19.39 6.18 -10.14
C PHE A 255 -18.31 5.25 -9.59
N ILE A 256 -17.05 5.45 -9.99
CA ILE A 256 -15.92 4.63 -9.54
C ILE A 256 -15.62 4.88 -8.07
N VAL A 257 -15.62 6.13 -7.62
CA VAL A 257 -15.35 6.48 -6.22
C VAL A 257 -16.44 5.96 -5.29
N GLU A 258 -17.72 6.02 -5.68
CA GLU A 258 -18.83 5.44 -4.90
C GLU A 258 -18.70 3.91 -4.77
N HIS A 259 -18.32 3.22 -5.85
CA HIS A 259 -18.02 1.78 -5.75
C HIS A 259 -16.90 1.50 -4.73
N GLN A 260 -15.88 2.34 -4.69
CA GLN A 260 -14.78 2.23 -3.73
C GLN A 260 -15.26 2.38 -2.27
N ARG A 261 -16.16 3.34 -2.01
CA ARG A 261 -16.76 3.54 -0.67
C ARG A 261 -17.55 2.33 -0.18
N LEU A 262 -18.11 1.53 -1.09
CA LEU A 262 -18.87 0.32 -0.76
C LEU A 262 -18.04 -0.96 -0.73
N SER A 263 -16.93 -1.01 -1.46
CA SER A 263 -16.16 -2.25 -1.71
C SER A 263 -14.75 -2.21 -1.17
N GLY A 264 -14.19 -1.02 -0.91
CA GLY A 264 -12.83 -0.87 -0.40
C GLY A 264 -12.73 -1.28 1.06
N LEU A 265 -12.21 -2.47 1.34
CA LEU A 265 -12.15 -3.02 2.71
C LEU A 265 -11.41 -2.09 3.69
N GLY A 266 -10.32 -1.47 3.24
CA GLY A 266 -9.56 -0.52 4.04
C GLY A 266 -10.32 0.79 4.34
N TYR A 267 -11.31 1.14 3.53
CA TYR A 267 -12.22 2.25 3.81
C TYR A 267 -13.38 1.84 4.73
N CYS A 268 -14.03 0.72 4.42
CA CYS A 268 -15.25 0.29 5.10
C CYS A 268 -15.00 -0.12 6.57
N PHE A 269 -13.85 -0.75 6.85
CA PHE A 269 -13.61 -1.43 8.12
C PHE A 269 -12.46 -0.86 8.95
N SER A 270 -11.74 0.14 8.46
CA SER A 270 -10.72 0.84 9.24
C SER A 270 -11.30 2.10 9.87
N ALA A 271 -10.79 2.48 11.05
CA ALA A 271 -11.07 3.81 11.61
C ALA A 271 -10.66 4.89 10.60
N SER A 272 -11.42 5.98 10.53
CA SER A 272 -11.15 7.06 9.60
C SER A 272 -9.85 7.80 9.93
N LEU A 273 -9.29 8.45 8.93
CA LEU A 273 -8.09 9.28 9.07
C LEU A 273 -8.26 10.27 10.24
N PRO A 274 -7.29 10.40 11.17
CA PRO A 274 -7.37 11.40 12.23
C PRO A 274 -7.60 12.81 11.67
N PRO A 275 -8.54 13.58 12.22
CA PRO A 275 -8.95 14.89 11.67
C PRO A 275 -7.81 15.88 11.50
N LEU A 276 -6.85 15.88 12.43
CA LEU A 276 -5.65 16.72 12.36
C LEU A 276 -4.78 16.45 11.12
N LEU A 277 -4.71 15.20 10.69
CA LEU A 277 -3.95 14.79 9.50
C LEU A 277 -4.70 15.15 8.21
N ALA A 278 -6.03 15.08 8.23
CA ALA A 278 -6.84 15.57 7.14
C ALA A 278 -6.67 17.08 6.95
N GLU A 279 -6.68 17.88 8.04
CA GLU A 279 -6.43 19.31 7.97
C GLU A 279 -4.99 19.65 7.53
N SER A 280 -4.02 18.86 7.99
CA SER A 280 -2.63 18.99 7.53
C SER A 280 -2.52 18.79 6.03
N ALA A 281 -3.17 17.75 5.49
CA ALA A 281 -3.19 17.49 4.04
C ALA A 281 -3.87 18.62 3.26
N ILE A 282 -5.02 19.13 3.74
CA ILE A 282 -5.70 20.30 3.13
C ILE A 282 -4.76 21.51 3.08
N SER A 283 -4.08 21.79 4.20
CA SER A 283 -3.14 22.90 4.32
C SER A 283 -1.95 22.76 3.39
N SER A 284 -1.40 21.53 3.28
CA SER A 284 -0.33 21.22 2.35
C SER A 284 -0.75 21.40 0.90
N LEU A 285 -1.92 20.90 0.49
CA LEU A 285 -2.45 21.09 -0.86
C LEU A 285 -2.68 22.57 -1.20
N LYS A 286 -3.15 23.38 -0.23
CA LYS A 286 -3.26 24.83 -0.42
C LYS A 286 -1.89 25.49 -0.66
N ARG A 287 -0.88 25.04 0.09
CA ARG A 287 0.50 25.53 -0.06
C ARG A 287 1.06 25.22 -1.45
N LEU A 288 0.81 24.00 -1.95
CA LEU A 288 1.27 23.56 -3.27
C LEU A 288 0.61 24.37 -4.41
N ASP A 289 -0.67 24.75 -4.28
CA ASP A 289 -1.34 25.56 -5.27
C ASP A 289 -0.88 27.02 -5.24
N SER A 290 -0.65 27.58 -4.04
CA SER A 290 -0.23 28.99 -3.90
C SER A 290 1.23 29.21 -4.27
N GLU A 291 2.08 28.19 -4.16
CA GLU A 291 3.52 28.30 -4.38
C GLU A 291 4.06 27.17 -5.29
N PRO A 292 3.69 27.14 -6.57
CA PRO A 292 4.11 26.08 -7.50
C PRO A 292 5.62 26.02 -7.74
N GLN A 293 6.36 27.09 -7.41
CA GLN A 293 7.83 27.11 -7.46
C GLN A 293 8.48 26.05 -6.55
N ILE A 294 7.81 25.58 -5.50
CA ILE A 294 8.27 24.51 -4.60
C ILE A 294 8.70 23.25 -5.39
N PHE A 295 7.98 22.93 -6.45
CA PHE A 295 8.31 21.78 -7.30
C PHE A 295 9.56 22.00 -8.13
N MET A 296 9.80 23.22 -8.57
CA MET A 296 11.01 23.57 -9.33
C MET A 296 12.24 23.53 -8.43
N GLU A 297 12.16 24.08 -7.22
CA GLU A 297 13.20 24.04 -6.20
C GLU A 297 13.62 22.59 -5.89
N LEU A 298 12.64 21.69 -5.66
CA LEU A 298 12.94 20.28 -5.43
C LEU A 298 13.60 19.61 -6.63
N ARG A 299 13.18 19.96 -7.85
CA ARG A 299 13.76 19.42 -9.08
C ARG A 299 15.21 19.84 -9.25
N GLU A 300 15.53 21.10 -9.00
CA GLU A 300 16.90 21.63 -9.06
C GLU A 300 17.82 20.91 -8.07
N ILE A 301 17.39 20.76 -6.82
CA ILE A 301 18.11 20.02 -5.80
C ILE A 301 18.29 18.54 -6.21
N SER A 302 17.26 17.91 -6.76
CA SER A 302 17.33 16.52 -7.23
C SER A 302 18.35 16.33 -8.36
N ILE A 303 18.41 17.27 -9.31
CA ILE A 303 19.39 17.27 -10.40
C ILE A 303 20.81 17.49 -9.86
N LEU A 304 20.98 18.44 -8.96
CA LEU A 304 22.30 18.74 -8.34
C LEU A 304 22.82 17.51 -7.57
N MET A 305 21.99 16.90 -6.74
CA MET A 305 22.34 15.66 -6.04
C MET A 305 22.70 14.54 -7.01
N ASN A 306 21.92 14.41 -8.11
CA ASN A 306 22.22 13.40 -9.12
C ASN A 306 23.60 13.63 -9.76
N SER A 307 23.91 14.87 -10.14
CA SER A 307 25.20 15.22 -10.75
C SER A 307 26.39 14.90 -9.82
N LYS A 308 26.28 15.28 -8.54
CA LYS A 308 27.35 15.05 -7.57
C LYS A 308 27.48 13.57 -7.18
N PHE A 309 26.38 12.92 -6.83
CA PHE A 309 26.40 11.56 -6.31
C PHE A 309 26.66 10.50 -7.38
N SER A 310 26.56 10.85 -8.67
CA SER A 310 27.00 9.97 -9.75
C SER A 310 28.54 9.82 -9.84
N THR A 311 29.29 10.62 -9.11
CA THR A 311 30.77 10.59 -9.11
C THR A 311 31.39 9.77 -7.98
N PHE A 312 30.56 9.12 -7.13
CA PHE A 312 31.07 8.22 -6.08
C PHE A 312 31.97 7.13 -6.66
N SER A 313 33.08 6.84 -5.95
CA SER A 313 34.06 5.83 -6.37
C SER A 313 33.60 4.40 -6.08
N LYS A 314 33.09 4.15 -4.87
CA LYS A 314 32.68 2.83 -4.38
C LYS A 314 31.18 2.55 -4.50
N LEU A 315 30.38 3.58 -4.77
CA LEU A 315 28.93 3.50 -4.87
C LEU A 315 28.44 3.89 -6.28
N LYS A 316 27.47 3.17 -6.80
CA LYS A 316 26.81 3.48 -8.07
C LYS A 316 25.44 4.09 -7.80
N LEU A 317 25.19 5.27 -8.34
CA LEU A 317 23.90 5.94 -8.24
C LEU A 317 22.88 5.28 -9.16
N GLY A 318 21.68 5.00 -8.63
CA GLY A 318 20.50 4.55 -9.37
C GLY A 318 19.30 5.48 -9.16
N GLY A 319 18.33 5.36 -10.06
CA GLY A 319 17.13 6.19 -10.09
C GLY A 319 17.15 7.27 -11.16
N ASN A 320 15.99 7.88 -11.41
CA ASN A 320 15.84 8.96 -12.39
C ASN A 320 16.48 10.25 -11.87
N LYS A 321 17.15 11.02 -12.74
CA LYS A 321 17.80 12.29 -12.37
C LYS A 321 16.86 13.32 -11.75
N LEU A 322 15.59 13.31 -12.13
CA LEU A 322 14.57 14.24 -11.64
C LEU A 322 13.90 13.75 -10.35
N SER A 323 14.03 12.46 -10.02
CA SER A 323 13.41 11.90 -8.82
C SER A 323 14.08 12.44 -7.56
N PRO A 324 13.31 12.82 -6.53
CA PRO A 324 13.89 13.16 -5.22
C PRO A 324 14.43 11.93 -4.48
N VAL A 325 14.11 10.72 -4.91
CA VAL A 325 14.61 9.47 -4.33
C VAL A 325 15.74 8.93 -5.18
N LYS A 326 16.86 8.64 -4.55
CA LYS A 326 18.04 8.03 -5.16
C LYS A 326 18.42 6.77 -4.40
N HIS A 327 19.00 5.82 -5.10
CA HIS A 327 19.53 4.59 -4.53
C HIS A 327 21.03 4.49 -4.81
N LEU A 328 21.80 4.17 -3.79
CA LEU A 328 23.24 3.92 -3.89
C LEU A 328 23.50 2.43 -3.73
N TYR A 329 24.04 1.82 -4.77
CA TYR A 329 24.43 0.42 -4.82
C TYR A 329 25.94 0.29 -4.69
N ILE A 330 26.45 -0.78 -4.10
CA ILE A 330 27.89 -1.07 -4.12
C ILE A 330 28.32 -1.25 -5.60
N SER A 331 29.40 -0.54 -6.02
CA SER A 331 29.85 -0.56 -7.42
C SER A 331 30.27 -1.95 -7.89
N GLU A 332 30.98 -2.68 -7.04
CA GLU A 332 31.34 -4.07 -7.27
C GLU A 332 30.13 -4.98 -6.98
N ASN A 333 29.79 -5.83 -7.94
CA ASN A 333 28.74 -6.82 -7.72
C ASN A 333 29.29 -7.93 -6.80
N ARG A 334 28.64 -8.14 -5.67
CA ARG A 334 28.96 -9.23 -4.75
C ARG A 334 27.85 -10.27 -4.82
N ASP A 335 28.22 -11.52 -4.99
CA ASP A 335 27.24 -12.61 -5.16
C ASP A 335 26.44 -12.92 -3.88
N ASN A 336 26.88 -12.37 -2.72
CA ASN A 336 26.21 -12.57 -1.44
C ASN A 336 25.42 -11.33 -1.01
N ARG A 337 24.10 -11.40 -1.13
CA ARG A 337 23.15 -10.36 -0.74
C ARG A 337 23.26 -9.96 0.74
N GLU A 338 23.48 -10.93 1.63
CA GLU A 338 23.54 -10.69 3.07
C GLU A 338 24.79 -9.87 3.43
N VAL A 339 25.92 -10.17 2.79
CA VAL A 339 27.16 -9.40 2.95
C VAL A 339 26.98 -7.96 2.44
N GLU A 340 26.30 -7.76 1.29
CA GLU A 340 25.97 -6.42 0.81
C GLU A 340 25.09 -5.67 1.83
N HIS A 341 24.08 -6.31 2.39
CA HIS A 341 23.24 -5.74 3.43
C HIS A 341 24.02 -5.29 4.65
N GLU A 342 24.90 -6.13 5.17
CA GLU A 342 25.71 -5.80 6.35
C GLU A 342 26.64 -4.62 6.11
N LEU A 343 27.31 -4.59 4.95
CA LEU A 343 28.18 -3.49 4.59
C LEU A 343 27.42 -2.17 4.45
N LEU A 344 26.29 -2.17 3.73
CA LEU A 344 25.49 -0.98 3.57
C LEU A 344 24.90 -0.49 4.92
N ASN A 345 24.57 -1.40 5.82
CA ASN A 345 24.11 -1.06 7.16
C ASN A 345 25.23 -0.41 7.99
N LYS A 346 26.49 -0.91 7.88
CA LYS A 346 27.65 -0.29 8.51
C LYS A 346 27.90 1.12 7.96
N VAL A 347 27.81 1.30 6.64
CA VAL A 347 27.93 2.63 6.01
C VAL A 347 26.86 3.59 6.54
N CYS A 348 25.59 3.15 6.63
CA CYS A 348 24.51 3.98 7.19
C CYS A 348 24.78 4.37 8.65
N GLY A 349 25.19 3.42 9.49
CA GLY A 349 25.49 3.68 10.89
C GLY A 349 26.64 4.66 11.08
N GLU A 350 27.71 4.53 10.30
CA GLU A 350 28.86 5.44 10.36
C GLU A 350 28.53 6.83 9.80
N CYS A 351 27.70 6.94 8.76
CA CYS A 351 27.22 8.24 8.28
C CYS A 351 26.37 8.95 9.35
N ILE A 352 25.51 8.22 10.06
CA ILE A 352 24.71 8.79 11.16
C ILE A 352 25.61 9.31 12.27
N SER A 353 26.65 8.59 12.67
CA SER A 353 27.61 9.02 13.68
C SER A 353 28.35 10.30 13.27
N ARG A 354 28.54 10.53 11.96
CA ARG A 354 29.16 11.74 11.37
C ARG A 354 28.14 12.82 10.99
N GLY A 355 26.89 12.70 11.43
CA GLY A 355 25.86 13.73 11.27
C GLY A 355 25.10 13.72 9.95
N ILE A 356 25.10 12.61 9.21
CA ILE A 356 24.31 12.43 7.99
C ILE A 356 23.33 11.26 8.17
N ALA A 357 22.04 11.55 8.25
CA ALA A 357 21.00 10.53 8.31
C ALA A 357 20.69 10.01 6.90
N ILE A 358 21.04 8.78 6.64
CA ILE A 358 20.68 7.99 5.45
C ILE A 358 20.12 6.65 5.89
N VAL A 359 19.44 5.93 5.02
CA VAL A 359 18.79 4.69 5.38
C VAL A 359 19.01 3.60 4.35
N GLN A 360 19.27 2.40 4.81
CA GLN A 360 19.26 1.24 3.93
C GLN A 360 17.83 0.96 3.46
N ALA A 361 17.64 0.71 2.16
CA ALA A 361 16.37 0.28 1.63
C ALA A 361 16.08 -1.16 2.09
N CYS A 362 15.10 -1.30 2.98
CA CYS A 362 14.69 -2.60 3.52
C CYS A 362 13.58 -3.17 2.66
N TYR A 363 13.86 -4.26 1.97
CA TYR A 363 12.89 -5.05 1.21
C TYR A 363 12.64 -6.37 1.94
N LEU A 364 11.39 -6.82 1.90
CA LEU A 364 11.00 -8.12 2.46
C LEU A 364 11.33 -9.26 1.48
N TYR A 365 12.58 -9.37 1.09
CA TYR A 365 13.06 -10.18 -0.05
C TYR A 365 12.64 -11.67 -0.03
N LYS A 366 12.23 -12.21 1.12
CA LYS A 366 11.66 -13.57 1.23
C LYS A 366 10.19 -13.65 0.89
N ILE A 367 9.50 -12.51 0.84
CA ILE A 367 8.04 -12.40 0.70
C ILE A 367 7.67 -11.63 -0.57
N GLU A 368 8.53 -10.69 -0.98
CA GLU A 368 8.33 -9.91 -2.22
C GLU A 368 8.66 -10.75 -3.45
N GLY A 369 7.80 -10.67 -4.47
CA GLY A 369 7.91 -11.52 -5.66
C GLY A 369 9.15 -11.27 -6.53
N ASN A 370 9.73 -10.04 -6.46
CA ASN A 370 10.93 -9.68 -7.23
C ASN A 370 11.90 -8.89 -6.35
N PRO A 371 12.84 -9.57 -5.68
CA PRO A 371 13.71 -8.95 -4.70
C PRO A 371 14.74 -8.02 -5.39
N ILE A 372 14.60 -6.72 -5.14
CA ILE A 372 15.52 -5.69 -5.61
C ILE A 372 16.88 -5.81 -4.88
N ARG A 373 17.98 -5.51 -5.58
CA ARG A 373 19.32 -5.51 -5.00
C ARG A 373 19.41 -4.55 -3.79
N PRO A 374 20.15 -4.91 -2.72
CA PRO A 374 20.36 -4.04 -1.57
C PRO A 374 20.94 -2.67 -1.96
N SER A 375 20.45 -1.62 -1.32
CA SER A 375 20.91 -0.26 -1.60
C SER A 375 20.73 0.64 -0.40
N ILE A 376 21.47 1.75 -0.35
CA ILE A 376 21.17 2.88 0.52
C ILE A 376 20.19 3.79 -0.23
N ARG A 377 19.07 4.12 0.41
CA ARG A 377 18.14 5.13 -0.09
C ARG A 377 18.51 6.49 0.47
N ILE A 378 18.64 7.47 -0.39
CA ILE A 378 18.80 8.86 -0.05
C ILE A 378 17.70 9.70 -0.68
N THR A 379 17.34 10.79 -0.04
CA THR A 379 16.23 11.64 -0.47
C THR A 379 16.69 13.10 -0.59
N ALA A 380 16.23 13.77 -1.64
CA ALA A 380 16.35 15.19 -1.79
C ALA A 380 15.26 15.91 -0.98
N ASN A 381 15.63 16.99 -0.32
CA ASN A 381 14.70 17.95 0.28
C ASN A 381 14.95 19.31 -0.33
N ARG A 382 13.90 20.03 -0.76
CA ARG A 382 14.05 21.34 -1.41
C ARG A 382 14.75 22.39 -0.55
N LEU A 383 14.77 22.22 0.77
CA LEU A 383 15.42 23.14 1.71
C LEU A 383 16.94 22.94 1.84
N LEU A 384 17.49 21.92 1.16
CA LEU A 384 18.93 21.68 1.16
C LEU A 384 19.67 22.78 0.38
N THR A 385 20.81 23.19 0.92
CA THR A 385 21.74 24.10 0.25
C THR A 385 22.83 23.32 -0.49
N VAL A 386 23.50 23.99 -1.43
CA VAL A 386 24.66 23.41 -2.16
C VAL A 386 25.70 22.93 -1.18
N PHE A 387 26.02 23.74 -0.17
CA PHE A 387 27.02 23.42 0.85
C PHE A 387 26.65 22.14 1.65
N GLU A 388 25.39 21.99 2.04
CA GLU A 388 24.91 20.80 2.77
C GLU A 388 24.98 19.54 1.88
N ILE A 389 24.70 19.67 0.59
CA ILE A 389 24.85 18.57 -0.37
C ILE A 389 26.30 18.18 -0.55
N ASP A 390 27.20 19.15 -0.62
CA ASP A 390 28.67 18.92 -0.70
C ASP A 390 29.19 18.24 0.56
N TYR A 391 28.73 18.70 1.71
CA TYR A 391 29.10 18.11 3.00
C TYR A 391 28.62 16.66 3.08
N ALA A 392 27.35 16.40 2.72
CA ALA A 392 26.80 15.05 2.72
C ALA A 392 27.54 14.13 1.73
N PHE A 393 27.83 14.62 0.52
CA PHE A 393 28.64 13.89 -0.47
C PHE A 393 29.98 13.47 0.11
N LYS A 394 30.72 14.43 0.69
CA LYS A 394 32.02 14.14 1.27
C LYS A 394 32.00 13.07 2.36
N ILE A 395 31.05 13.19 3.31
CA ILE A 395 30.95 12.22 4.40
C ILE A 395 30.59 10.83 3.86
N ILE A 396 29.62 10.72 2.93
CA ILE A 396 29.24 9.43 2.36
C ILE A 396 30.40 8.81 1.56
N GLU A 397 31.14 9.61 0.81
CA GLU A 397 32.32 9.15 0.04
C GLU A 397 33.41 8.65 0.98
N ASP A 398 33.80 9.45 1.99
CA ASP A 398 34.83 9.07 2.96
C ASP A 398 34.48 7.76 3.67
N VAL A 399 33.24 7.64 4.21
CA VAL A 399 32.77 6.44 4.89
C VAL A 399 32.71 5.23 3.95
N SER A 400 32.28 5.45 2.71
CA SER A 400 32.22 4.36 1.72
C SER A 400 33.61 3.84 1.36
N ASN A 401 34.60 4.73 1.26
CA ASN A 401 36.00 4.36 0.98
C ASN A 401 36.68 3.64 2.16
N GLU A 402 36.24 3.93 3.41
CA GLU A 402 36.74 3.27 4.62
C GLU A 402 36.14 1.84 4.79
N ILE A 403 34.91 1.60 4.35
CA ILE A 403 34.17 0.36 4.66
C ILE A 403 34.08 -0.60 3.46
N LEU A 404 33.95 -0.09 2.23
CA LEU A 404 33.76 -0.87 0.99
C LEU A 404 35.06 -1.10 0.23
#